data_a64989619c0781460abbe0b3d3b47f4e
#
_entry.id   a64989619c0781460abbe0b3d3b47f4e
#
_cell.length_a   1.000
_cell.length_b   1.000
_cell.length_c   1.000
_cell.angle_alpha   90.00
_cell.angle_beta   90.00
_cell.angle_gamma   90.00
#
_symmetry.space_group_name_H-M   'P 1'
#
loop_
_entity.id
_entity.type
_entity.pdbx_description
1 polymer ?
#
loop_
_entity_poly.entity_id
_entity_poly.type
_entity_poly.pdbx_seq_one_letter_code
_entity_poly.pdbx_strand_id
1 'polypeptide(L)'
;MRILFASAECAPFVRTGGLGNAVAGLAHGVAGSHEVTVAVPGYRDADTPGRKVAGRPWRRHRDNNVEILFWLDESFDRPGIYGPDTSSSYDDNWERFARFSVAVTELANEFDLVHLHDGHVGAIALTATVPTVFTIHNASYPMIGPLGPSVEILGLSPKASVMGGDMEWFGEANFLKAGIVGATQATTVSPGHARELNVDALSFGLGGVIRGLFRPILGVVNGIDTTDWDPITDPVLPKPFSAADLSGRSASRAALLESYGIEDGFVLGNVGRMSGQKGLRLIEYDLDTLVDEGVRFIFMGSGDLDPLVDSWADRHPSAIVHVPFDEPASRLVFAGSDAYLMPSQFEPCGLGQIY
;
A
#
# COMPACT_ATOMS: atom_id res chain seq x y z
N MET A 1 4.35 25.22 -3.54
CA MET A 1 4.90 24.44 -4.67
C MET A 1 3.78 23.63 -5.29
N ARG A 2 3.90 23.34 -6.58
CA ARG A 2 3.06 22.36 -7.28
C ARG A 2 3.75 21.01 -7.24
N ILE A 3 3.12 20.02 -6.61
CA ILE A 3 3.70 18.70 -6.40
C ILE A 3 2.84 17.67 -7.13
N LEU A 4 3.49 16.86 -7.99
CA LEU A 4 2.88 15.72 -8.64
C LEU A 4 3.21 14.45 -7.86
N PHE A 5 2.20 13.75 -7.39
CA PHE A 5 2.33 12.38 -6.88
C PHE A 5 2.05 11.41 -8.02
N ALA A 6 2.85 10.37 -8.14
CA ALA A 6 2.61 9.28 -9.07
C ALA A 6 2.56 7.95 -8.32
N SER A 7 1.50 7.20 -8.53
CA SER A 7 1.26 5.93 -7.84
C SER A 7 0.42 4.98 -8.70
N ALA A 8 0.53 3.68 -8.42
CA ALA A 8 -0.40 2.69 -8.94
C ALA A 8 -1.77 2.74 -8.25
N GLU A 9 -1.82 3.24 -7.01
CA GLU A 9 -3.03 3.30 -6.18
C GLU A 9 -3.20 4.67 -5.53
N CYS A 10 -4.45 5.08 -5.33
CA CYS A 10 -4.85 6.23 -4.51
C CYS A 10 -6.29 6.01 -4.00
N ALA A 11 -6.46 5.85 -2.70
CA ALA A 11 -7.79 5.72 -2.09
C ALA A 11 -8.58 7.04 -2.21
N PRO A 12 -9.91 7.00 -2.24
CA PRO A 12 -10.77 5.80 -2.25
C PRO A 12 -10.93 5.17 -3.65
N PHE A 13 -10.42 5.79 -4.70
CA PHE A 13 -10.69 5.45 -6.10
C PHE A 13 -10.06 4.14 -6.55
N VAL A 14 -8.81 3.91 -6.14
CA VAL A 14 -8.01 2.75 -6.55
C VAL A 14 -7.24 2.23 -5.36
N ARG A 15 -7.55 1.02 -4.88
CA ARG A 15 -6.77 0.39 -3.80
C ARG A 15 -6.91 -1.12 -3.79
N THR A 16 -5.82 -1.79 -3.43
CA THR A 16 -5.77 -3.22 -3.06
C THR A 16 -5.16 -3.44 -1.68
N GLY A 17 -4.53 -2.41 -1.12
CA GLY A 17 -3.79 -2.52 0.13
C GLY A 17 -3.46 -1.16 0.75
N GLY A 18 -2.41 -1.15 1.57
CA GLY A 18 -1.99 0.04 2.31
C GLY A 18 -1.40 1.17 1.45
N LEU A 19 -0.94 0.87 0.22
CA LEU A 19 -0.35 1.87 -0.67
C LEU A 19 -1.35 2.99 -0.98
N GLY A 20 -2.58 2.63 -1.41
CA GLY A 20 -3.61 3.60 -1.76
C GLY A 20 -3.95 4.55 -0.61
N ASN A 21 -4.10 4.00 0.61
CA ASN A 21 -4.38 4.80 1.80
C ASN A 21 -3.20 5.72 2.17
N ALA A 22 -1.97 5.21 2.12
CA ALA A 22 -0.77 5.99 2.42
C ALA A 22 -0.58 7.16 1.45
N VAL A 23 -0.80 6.93 0.14
CA VAL A 23 -0.70 7.98 -0.89
C VAL A 23 -1.78 9.04 -0.71
N ALA A 24 -3.04 8.63 -0.51
CA ALA A 24 -4.14 9.56 -0.30
C ALA A 24 -3.94 10.41 0.98
N GLY A 25 -3.63 9.77 2.10
CA GLY A 25 -3.39 10.46 3.37
C GLY A 25 -2.23 11.45 3.29
N LEU A 26 -1.12 11.05 2.64
CA LEU A 26 0.02 11.95 2.44
C LEU A 26 -0.33 13.11 1.49
N ALA A 27 -1.05 12.85 0.40
CA ALA A 27 -1.47 13.88 -0.54
C ALA A 27 -2.36 14.94 0.13
N HIS A 28 -3.37 14.51 0.89
CA HIS A 28 -4.24 15.43 1.63
C HIS A 28 -3.47 16.23 2.71
N GLY A 29 -2.57 15.57 3.45
CA GLY A 29 -1.74 16.24 4.45
C GLY A 29 -0.83 17.31 3.86
N VAL A 30 -0.20 17.03 2.71
CA VAL A 30 0.69 17.97 2.00
C VAL A 30 -0.11 19.09 1.33
N ALA A 31 -1.33 18.81 0.86
CA ALA A 31 -2.21 19.78 0.20
C ALA A 31 -2.71 20.91 1.14
N GLY A 32 -2.49 20.78 2.45
CA GLY A 32 -2.73 21.88 3.40
C GLY A 32 -1.80 23.09 3.17
N SER A 33 -0.64 22.89 2.54
CA SER A 33 0.35 23.95 2.32
C SER A 33 0.87 24.02 0.86
N HIS A 34 0.51 23.09 0.02
CA HIS A 34 0.99 22.98 -1.36
C HIS A 34 -0.15 22.64 -2.33
N GLU A 35 0.03 22.92 -3.61
CA GLU A 35 -0.85 22.38 -4.66
C GLU A 35 -0.43 20.95 -4.96
N VAL A 36 -1.33 20.00 -4.75
CA VAL A 36 -1.05 18.57 -4.94
C VAL A 36 -1.95 18.00 -6.02
N THR A 37 -1.31 17.32 -6.96
CA THR A 37 -1.97 16.51 -7.99
C THR A 37 -1.48 15.07 -7.85
N VAL A 38 -2.38 14.09 -7.87
CA VAL A 38 -2.06 12.66 -7.86
C VAL A 38 -2.38 12.08 -9.23
N ALA A 39 -1.39 11.50 -9.89
CA ALA A 39 -1.55 10.74 -11.13
C ALA A 39 -1.63 9.25 -10.83
N VAL A 40 -2.69 8.60 -11.31
CA VAL A 40 -2.92 7.15 -11.19
C VAL A 40 -3.45 6.59 -12.51
N PRO A 41 -3.25 5.30 -12.82
CA PRO A 41 -3.94 4.67 -13.94
C PRO A 41 -5.46 4.66 -13.75
N GLY A 42 -6.20 4.79 -14.85
CA GLY A 42 -7.66 4.66 -14.89
C GLY A 42 -8.05 3.21 -15.15
N TYR A 43 -8.09 2.39 -14.10
CA TYR A 43 -8.46 0.98 -14.22
C TYR A 43 -9.94 0.79 -14.53
N ARG A 44 -10.30 -0.31 -15.21
CA ARG A 44 -11.69 -0.64 -15.56
C ARG A 44 -12.62 -0.68 -14.35
N ASP A 45 -12.19 -1.39 -13.31
CA ASP A 45 -13.00 -1.68 -12.13
C ASP A 45 -12.88 -0.60 -11.05
N ALA A 46 -12.08 0.45 -11.29
CA ALA A 46 -11.94 1.56 -10.37
C ALA A 46 -12.99 2.64 -10.64
N ASP A 47 -13.48 3.25 -9.58
CA ASP A 47 -14.26 4.48 -9.72
C ASP A 47 -13.34 5.61 -10.23
N THR A 48 -13.52 5.98 -11.48
CA THR A 48 -12.74 7.05 -12.12
C THR A 48 -13.62 8.27 -12.43
N PRO A 49 -14.04 9.02 -11.40
CA PRO A 49 -14.91 10.18 -11.59
C PRO A 49 -14.22 11.30 -12.34
N GLY A 50 -15.00 12.32 -12.70
CA GLY A 50 -14.47 13.56 -13.26
C GLY A 50 -14.60 13.70 -14.77
N ARG A 51 -13.88 14.67 -15.34
CA ARG A 51 -14.02 15.08 -16.75
C ARG A 51 -12.75 14.78 -17.53
N LYS A 52 -12.90 14.33 -18.78
CA LYS A 52 -11.76 14.20 -19.72
C LYS A 52 -11.06 15.55 -19.90
N VAL A 53 -9.74 15.54 -19.87
CA VAL A 53 -8.91 16.68 -20.21
C VAL A 53 -8.84 16.77 -21.72
N ALA A 54 -9.19 17.93 -22.30
CA ALA A 54 -9.23 18.10 -23.75
C ALA A 54 -7.83 17.86 -24.37
N GLY A 55 -7.80 17.02 -25.41
CA GLY A 55 -6.57 16.70 -26.15
C GLY A 55 -5.54 15.85 -25.39
N ARG A 56 -5.87 15.30 -24.22
CA ARG A 56 -4.97 14.46 -23.40
C ARG A 56 -5.67 13.18 -22.94
N PRO A 57 -4.93 12.06 -22.73
CA PRO A 57 -5.51 10.79 -22.26
C PRO A 57 -5.71 10.80 -20.74
N TRP A 58 -6.17 11.89 -20.17
CA TRP A 58 -6.37 12.07 -18.74
C TRP A 58 -7.81 12.41 -18.42
N ARG A 59 -8.30 11.90 -17.29
CA ARG A 59 -9.54 12.34 -16.66
C ARG A 59 -9.18 13.02 -15.34
N ARG A 60 -9.71 14.22 -15.12
CA ARG A 60 -9.47 15.07 -13.96
C ARG A 60 -10.64 15.00 -13.00
N HIS A 61 -10.36 14.76 -11.75
CA HIS A 61 -11.29 14.85 -10.63
C HIS A 61 -10.70 15.74 -9.54
N ARG A 62 -11.54 16.37 -8.73
CA ARG A 62 -11.13 17.12 -7.54
C ARG A 62 -11.67 16.41 -6.30
N ASP A 63 -10.77 15.96 -5.44
CA ASP A 63 -11.10 15.38 -4.15
C ASP A 63 -10.61 16.34 -3.05
N ASN A 64 -11.55 17.08 -2.46
CA ASN A 64 -11.25 18.16 -1.53
C ASN A 64 -10.24 19.18 -2.14
N ASN A 65 -9.04 19.27 -1.55
CA ASN A 65 -7.96 20.17 -1.99
C ASN A 65 -6.91 19.45 -2.87
N VAL A 66 -7.08 18.17 -3.18
CA VAL A 66 -6.21 17.38 -4.05
C VAL A 66 -6.83 17.23 -5.43
N GLU A 67 -6.03 17.39 -6.47
CA GLU A 67 -6.42 17.05 -7.84
C GLU A 67 -6.01 15.61 -8.16
N ILE A 68 -6.92 14.80 -8.71
CA ILE A 68 -6.64 13.43 -9.16
C ILE A 68 -6.69 13.38 -10.69
N LEU A 69 -5.65 12.83 -11.31
CA LEU A 69 -5.56 12.59 -12.73
C LEU A 69 -5.53 11.08 -13.00
N PHE A 70 -6.59 10.57 -13.62
CA PHE A 70 -6.67 9.18 -14.08
C PHE A 70 -6.16 9.09 -15.52
N TRP A 71 -5.13 8.30 -15.75
CA TRP A 71 -4.62 8.05 -17.09
C TRP A 71 -5.45 6.99 -17.81
N LEU A 72 -6.02 7.37 -18.95
CA LEU A 72 -6.93 6.51 -19.74
C LEU A 72 -6.14 5.84 -20.85
N ASP A 73 -5.81 4.58 -20.68
CA ASP A 73 -5.10 3.76 -21.65
C ASP A 73 -5.73 2.35 -21.69
N GLU A 74 -5.81 1.75 -22.87
CA GLU A 74 -6.42 0.43 -23.07
C GLU A 74 -5.75 -0.70 -22.27
N SER A 75 -4.45 -0.56 -21.97
CA SER A 75 -3.72 -1.53 -21.18
C SER A 75 -4.21 -1.65 -19.74
N PHE A 76 -4.96 -0.65 -19.24
CA PHE A 76 -5.61 -0.65 -17.93
C PHE A 76 -7.11 -0.93 -18.00
N ASP A 77 -7.70 -1.05 -19.21
CA ASP A 77 -9.11 -1.39 -19.39
C ASP A 77 -9.33 -2.92 -19.32
N ARG A 78 -9.02 -3.50 -18.16
CA ARG A 78 -9.17 -4.93 -17.86
C ARG A 78 -9.42 -5.16 -16.36
N PRO A 79 -9.92 -6.36 -15.94
CA PRO A 79 -10.26 -6.61 -14.55
C PRO A 79 -9.09 -6.45 -13.58
N GLY A 80 -9.38 -5.97 -12.39
CA GLY A 80 -8.41 -5.81 -11.30
C GLY A 80 -7.30 -4.79 -11.57
N ILE A 81 -6.43 -4.62 -10.59
CA ILE A 81 -5.34 -3.62 -10.64
C ILE A 81 -4.05 -4.26 -11.15
N TYR A 82 -3.56 -5.30 -10.51
CA TYR A 82 -2.30 -5.99 -10.86
C TYR A 82 -2.50 -7.31 -11.58
N GLY A 83 -3.66 -7.90 -11.47
CA GLY A 83 -4.10 -9.15 -12.06
C GLY A 83 -5.62 -9.22 -12.07
N PRO A 84 -6.23 -10.23 -12.70
CA PRO A 84 -7.68 -10.40 -12.76
C PRO A 84 -8.31 -10.65 -11.38
N ASP A 85 -7.52 -11.05 -10.41
CA ASP A 85 -7.88 -11.31 -9.02
C ASP A 85 -6.72 -10.98 -8.06
N THR A 86 -6.91 -11.20 -6.77
CA THR A 86 -5.91 -10.88 -5.73
C THR A 86 -4.75 -11.89 -5.64
N SER A 87 -4.85 -13.03 -6.31
CA SER A 87 -3.87 -14.12 -6.27
C SER A 87 -2.97 -14.18 -7.49
N SER A 88 -3.31 -13.48 -8.57
CA SER A 88 -2.61 -13.50 -9.85
C SER A 88 -2.07 -12.13 -10.25
N SER A 89 -1.10 -12.12 -11.16
CA SER A 89 -0.48 -10.92 -11.70
C SER A 89 -0.43 -11.00 -13.22
N TYR A 90 -0.66 -9.88 -13.90
CA TYR A 90 -0.50 -9.81 -15.35
C TYR A 90 0.99 -9.83 -15.73
N ASP A 91 1.38 -10.64 -16.70
CA ASP A 91 2.76 -10.77 -17.18
C ASP A 91 3.30 -9.48 -17.81
N ASP A 92 2.43 -8.62 -18.32
CA ASP A 92 2.74 -7.36 -18.96
C ASP A 92 2.64 -6.14 -18.02
N ASN A 93 2.57 -6.34 -16.70
CA ASN A 93 2.55 -5.24 -15.74
C ASN A 93 3.74 -4.28 -15.93
N TRP A 94 4.93 -4.81 -16.21
CA TRP A 94 6.12 -4.00 -16.48
C TRP A 94 5.92 -3.05 -17.67
N GLU A 95 5.26 -3.51 -18.74
CA GLU A 95 5.01 -2.72 -19.94
C GLU A 95 3.99 -1.60 -19.70
N ARG A 96 2.84 -1.97 -19.12
CA ARG A 96 1.77 -0.99 -18.89
C ARG A 96 2.19 0.09 -17.89
N PHE A 97 2.95 -0.26 -16.85
CA PHE A 97 3.48 0.75 -15.92
C PHE A 97 4.68 1.52 -16.49
N ALA A 98 5.47 0.95 -17.42
CA ALA A 98 6.43 1.73 -18.20
C ALA A 98 5.73 2.79 -19.07
N ARG A 99 4.65 2.43 -19.77
CA ARG A 99 3.82 3.38 -20.56
C ARG A 99 3.21 4.47 -19.66
N PHE A 100 2.69 4.09 -18.50
CA PHE A 100 2.19 5.05 -17.50
C PHE A 100 3.30 5.99 -17.03
N SER A 101 4.50 5.48 -16.79
CA SER A 101 5.66 6.28 -16.41
C SER A 101 6.03 7.31 -17.48
N VAL A 102 5.95 6.97 -18.76
CA VAL A 102 6.15 7.92 -19.86
C VAL A 102 5.09 9.03 -19.80
N ALA A 103 3.81 8.67 -19.67
CA ALA A 103 2.72 9.66 -19.61
C ALA A 103 2.86 10.61 -18.39
N VAL A 104 3.31 10.11 -17.25
CA VAL A 104 3.58 10.93 -16.07
C VAL A 104 4.81 11.82 -16.28
N THR A 105 5.87 11.31 -16.92
CA THR A 105 7.07 12.11 -17.22
C THR A 105 6.75 13.32 -18.09
N GLU A 106 5.81 13.20 -19.05
CA GLU A 106 5.33 14.32 -19.86
C GLU A 106 4.65 15.42 -19.01
N LEU A 107 3.96 15.02 -17.93
CA LEU A 107 3.34 15.97 -17.00
C LEU A 107 4.34 16.61 -16.04
N ALA A 108 5.44 15.94 -15.73
CA ALA A 108 6.38 16.31 -14.68
C ALA A 108 6.89 17.76 -14.80
N ASN A 109 7.09 18.25 -16.02
CA ASN A 109 7.55 19.61 -16.29
C ASN A 109 6.54 20.71 -15.90
N GLU A 110 5.29 20.36 -15.64
CA GLU A 110 4.26 21.29 -15.17
C GLU A 110 4.32 21.48 -13.62
N PHE A 111 5.22 20.77 -12.94
CA PHE A 111 5.32 20.71 -11.48
C PHE A 111 6.72 21.12 -10.98
N ASP A 112 6.80 21.50 -9.71
CA ASP A 112 8.05 21.90 -9.07
C ASP A 112 8.79 20.68 -8.48
N LEU A 113 8.06 19.57 -8.21
CA LEU A 113 8.56 18.32 -7.64
C LEU A 113 7.64 17.16 -8.02
N VAL A 114 8.23 15.98 -8.23
CA VAL A 114 7.48 14.72 -8.41
C VAL A 114 7.76 13.78 -7.24
N HIS A 115 6.69 13.28 -6.61
CA HIS A 115 6.76 12.27 -5.56
C HIS A 115 6.27 10.92 -6.10
N LEU A 116 7.16 9.95 -6.13
CA LEU A 116 6.96 8.64 -6.75
C LEU A 116 6.75 7.57 -5.66
N HIS A 117 5.83 6.66 -5.88
CA HIS A 117 5.46 5.64 -4.89
C HIS A 117 5.60 4.22 -5.45
N ASP A 118 6.54 3.45 -4.91
CA ASP A 118 6.89 2.06 -5.26
C ASP A 118 7.40 1.84 -6.69
N GLY A 119 7.79 0.60 -6.98
CA GLY A 119 8.39 0.20 -8.25
C GLY A 119 7.57 0.52 -9.49
N HIS A 120 6.22 0.54 -9.38
CA HIS A 120 5.32 0.80 -10.51
C HIS A 120 5.63 2.11 -11.25
N VAL A 121 6.17 3.09 -10.57
CA VAL A 121 6.48 4.43 -11.11
C VAL A 121 7.95 4.82 -10.90
N GLY A 122 8.77 3.89 -10.40
CA GLY A 122 10.16 4.18 -10.06
C GLY A 122 11.01 4.65 -11.23
N ALA A 123 10.73 4.16 -12.44
CA ALA A 123 11.47 4.54 -13.64
C ALA A 123 11.36 6.04 -13.99
N ILE A 124 10.32 6.74 -13.52
CA ILE A 124 10.17 8.19 -13.70
C ILE A 124 11.36 8.96 -13.09
N ALA A 125 11.98 8.42 -12.03
CA ALA A 125 13.15 9.04 -11.42
C ALA A 125 14.36 9.16 -12.38
N LEU A 126 14.41 8.31 -13.42
CA LEU A 126 15.47 8.36 -14.45
C LEU A 126 15.11 9.28 -15.63
N THR A 127 13.86 9.67 -15.79
CA THR A 127 13.35 10.43 -16.95
C THR A 127 12.90 11.83 -16.58
N ALA A 128 12.52 12.09 -15.33
CA ALA A 128 12.08 13.39 -14.87
C ALA A 128 13.19 14.43 -14.89
N THR A 129 12.87 15.65 -15.33
CA THR A 129 13.80 16.79 -15.37
C THR A 129 13.70 17.70 -14.14
N VAL A 130 12.71 17.45 -13.28
CA VAL A 130 12.49 18.16 -12.01
C VAL A 130 12.91 17.28 -10.82
N PRO A 131 13.15 17.85 -9.63
CA PRO A 131 13.48 17.06 -8.45
C PRO A 131 12.45 15.98 -8.16
N THR A 132 12.94 14.80 -7.75
CA THR A 132 12.08 13.65 -7.42
C THR A 132 12.30 13.17 -6.00
N VAL A 133 11.23 12.83 -5.31
CA VAL A 133 11.22 12.01 -4.09
C VAL A 133 10.68 10.63 -4.47
N PHE A 134 11.34 9.57 -4.03
CA PHE A 134 10.89 8.20 -4.27
C PHE A 134 10.65 7.49 -2.94
N THR A 135 9.42 7.06 -2.67
CA THR A 135 9.05 6.34 -1.44
C THR A 135 8.88 4.85 -1.71
N ILE A 136 9.64 4.04 -0.97
CA ILE A 136 9.52 2.59 -0.93
C ILE A 136 8.49 2.23 0.13
N HIS A 137 7.31 1.73 -0.28
CA HIS A 137 6.31 1.21 0.65
C HIS A 137 6.53 -0.27 0.95
N ASN A 138 6.97 -1.05 -0.05
CA ASN A 138 7.31 -2.45 0.15
C ASN A 138 8.33 -2.92 -0.91
N ALA A 139 9.54 -3.27 -0.49
CA ALA A 139 10.60 -3.73 -1.39
C ALA A 139 10.37 -5.13 -1.97
N SER A 140 9.40 -5.89 -1.48
CA SER A 140 9.06 -7.23 -2.02
C SER A 140 8.37 -7.18 -3.39
N TYR A 141 7.98 -6.00 -3.87
CA TYR A 141 7.33 -5.79 -5.16
C TYR A 141 8.18 -4.90 -6.08
N PRO A 142 9.32 -5.42 -6.60
CA PRO A 142 10.30 -4.60 -7.34
C PRO A 142 9.82 -4.17 -8.73
N MET A 143 8.75 -4.74 -9.28
CA MET A 143 8.36 -4.61 -10.67
C MET A 143 9.53 -4.96 -11.59
N ILE A 144 9.56 -6.21 -12.05
CA ILE A 144 10.60 -6.74 -12.94
C ILE A 144 10.04 -6.86 -14.35
N GLY A 145 10.87 -6.59 -15.36
CA GLY A 145 10.51 -6.73 -16.77
C GLY A 145 11.71 -6.97 -17.67
N PRO A 146 11.50 -7.26 -18.96
CA PRO A 146 12.58 -7.40 -19.93
C PRO A 146 13.39 -6.12 -20.06
N LEU A 147 14.72 -6.19 -19.93
CA LEU A 147 15.58 -5.02 -19.84
C LEU A 147 15.54 -4.15 -21.11
N GLY A 148 15.80 -4.74 -22.29
CA GLY A 148 15.81 -4.01 -23.56
C GLY A 148 14.47 -3.30 -23.85
N PRO A 149 13.34 -4.02 -23.90
CA PRO A 149 12.03 -3.43 -24.12
C PRO A 149 11.65 -2.36 -23.10
N SER A 150 11.98 -2.54 -21.81
CA SER A 150 11.71 -1.54 -20.77
C SER A 150 12.47 -0.24 -21.02
N VAL A 151 13.77 -0.34 -21.35
CA VAL A 151 14.62 0.83 -21.66
C VAL A 151 14.12 1.55 -22.91
N GLU A 152 13.67 0.80 -23.94
CA GLU A 152 13.13 1.35 -25.18
C GLU A 152 11.83 2.12 -24.94
N ILE A 153 10.84 1.53 -24.25
CA ILE A 153 9.56 2.20 -23.93
C ILE A 153 9.80 3.50 -23.14
N LEU A 154 10.69 3.45 -22.16
CA LEU A 154 11.00 4.59 -21.30
C LEU A 154 11.87 5.65 -21.99
N GLY A 155 12.38 5.40 -23.20
CA GLY A 155 13.27 6.31 -23.92
C GLY A 155 14.60 6.57 -23.19
N LEU A 156 15.06 5.59 -22.37
CA LEU A 156 16.28 5.73 -21.59
C LEU A 156 17.54 5.54 -22.47
N SER A 157 18.63 6.16 -22.05
CA SER A 157 19.93 5.91 -22.65
C SER A 157 20.32 4.43 -22.52
N PRO A 158 21.01 3.84 -23.54
CA PRO A 158 21.55 2.47 -23.44
C PRO A 158 22.43 2.21 -22.21
N LYS A 159 22.96 3.25 -21.58
CA LYS A 159 23.69 3.13 -20.32
C LYS A 159 22.86 2.60 -19.17
N ALA A 160 21.54 2.77 -19.20
CA ALA A 160 20.65 2.23 -18.18
C ALA A 160 20.56 0.70 -18.22
N SER A 161 20.87 0.08 -19.37
CA SER A 161 20.77 -1.36 -19.63
C SER A 161 22.10 -2.12 -19.58
N VAL A 162 23.24 -1.45 -19.37
CA VAL A 162 24.51 -2.16 -19.18
C VAL A 162 24.57 -2.82 -17.82
N MET A 163 25.39 -3.83 -17.67
CA MET A 163 25.63 -4.48 -16.37
C MET A 163 25.99 -3.43 -15.29
N GLY A 164 25.25 -3.42 -14.20
CA GLY A 164 25.35 -2.42 -13.14
C GLY A 164 24.74 -1.06 -13.46
N GLY A 165 24.06 -0.91 -14.60
CA GLY A 165 23.28 0.30 -14.96
C GLY A 165 22.10 0.55 -14.02
N ASP A 166 21.55 1.75 -14.08
CA ASP A 166 20.58 2.26 -13.10
C ASP A 166 19.29 1.42 -13.02
N MET A 167 18.92 0.73 -14.10
CA MET A 167 17.75 -0.10 -14.18
C MET A 167 18.06 -1.60 -14.27
N GLU A 168 19.30 -1.97 -14.65
CA GLU A 168 19.71 -3.36 -14.85
C GLU A 168 19.74 -4.15 -13.55
N TRP A 169 19.18 -5.37 -13.55
CA TRP A 169 19.10 -6.27 -12.42
C TRP A 169 19.19 -7.73 -12.90
N PHE A 170 20.39 -8.32 -12.83
CA PHE A 170 20.64 -9.70 -13.28
C PHE A 170 20.13 -10.01 -14.71
N GLY A 171 20.28 -9.04 -15.62
CA GLY A 171 19.82 -9.15 -17.02
C GLY A 171 18.38 -8.71 -17.27
N GLU A 172 17.66 -8.34 -16.25
CA GLU A 172 16.28 -7.81 -16.30
C GLU A 172 16.25 -6.32 -15.92
N ALA A 173 15.10 -5.68 -16.11
CA ALA A 173 14.82 -4.33 -15.62
C ALA A 173 14.16 -4.41 -14.26
N ASN A 174 14.70 -3.69 -13.26
CA ASN A 174 14.10 -3.53 -11.94
C ASN A 174 13.68 -2.06 -11.75
N PHE A 175 12.39 -1.82 -11.76
CA PHE A 175 11.81 -0.48 -11.68
C PHE A 175 11.96 0.14 -10.28
N LEU A 176 11.93 -0.69 -9.22
CA LEU A 176 12.18 -0.23 -7.86
C LEU A 176 13.62 0.27 -7.72
N LYS A 177 14.60 -0.48 -8.26
CA LYS A 177 16.01 -0.05 -8.32
C LYS A 177 16.15 1.27 -9.05
N ALA A 178 15.47 1.43 -10.20
CA ALA A 178 15.49 2.67 -10.97
C ALA A 178 15.02 3.87 -10.11
N GLY A 179 13.95 3.70 -9.34
CA GLY A 179 13.46 4.72 -8.42
C GLY A 179 14.46 5.05 -7.31
N ILE A 180 15.06 4.02 -6.70
CA ILE A 180 16.04 4.18 -5.62
C ILE A 180 17.29 4.95 -6.08
N VAL A 181 17.81 4.59 -7.26
CA VAL A 181 19.07 5.16 -7.77
C VAL A 181 18.84 6.52 -8.43
N GLY A 182 17.74 6.69 -9.17
CA GLY A 182 17.45 7.89 -9.97
C GLY A 182 16.90 9.06 -9.17
N ALA A 183 16.25 8.81 -8.02
CA ALA A 183 15.59 9.87 -7.28
C ALA A 183 16.57 10.87 -6.65
N THR A 184 16.15 12.14 -6.58
CA THR A 184 16.88 13.18 -5.83
C THR A 184 17.00 12.80 -4.35
N GLN A 185 15.93 12.20 -3.78
CA GLN A 185 15.91 11.65 -2.44
C GLN A 185 15.01 10.39 -2.40
N ALA A 186 15.57 9.27 -1.98
CA ALA A 186 14.80 8.09 -1.66
C ALA A 186 14.34 8.11 -0.20
N THR A 187 13.11 7.67 0.04
CA THR A 187 12.49 7.56 1.36
C THR A 187 11.84 6.20 1.53
N THR A 188 11.48 5.86 2.76
CA THR A 188 10.65 4.71 3.08
C THR A 188 9.75 5.01 4.28
N VAL A 189 8.83 4.13 4.56
CA VAL A 189 7.66 4.37 5.42
C VAL A 189 7.91 4.14 6.92
N SER A 190 9.16 3.91 7.35
CA SER A 190 9.55 3.97 8.77
C SER A 190 11.06 4.02 8.95
N PRO A 191 11.57 4.54 10.07
CA PRO A 191 13.00 4.46 10.42
C PRO A 191 13.49 3.01 10.61
N GLY A 192 12.61 2.10 11.05
CA GLY A 192 12.88 0.67 11.12
C GLY A 192 13.17 0.10 9.74
N HIS A 193 12.24 0.29 8.82
CA HIS A 193 12.37 -0.20 7.46
C HIS A 193 13.58 0.40 6.72
N ALA A 194 13.91 1.68 6.95
CA ALA A 194 15.13 2.29 6.39
C ALA A 194 16.42 1.58 6.84
N ARG A 195 16.47 1.05 8.06
CA ARG A 195 17.60 0.22 8.53
C ARG A 195 17.58 -1.17 7.91
N GLU A 196 16.40 -1.81 7.84
CA GLU A 196 16.19 -3.15 7.28
C GLU A 196 16.59 -3.21 5.80
N LEU A 197 16.27 -2.18 5.02
CA LEU A 197 16.63 -2.07 3.60
C LEU A 197 18.15 -2.12 3.34
N ASN A 198 19.01 -1.86 4.34
CA ASN A 198 20.46 -2.03 4.21
C ASN A 198 20.91 -3.50 4.34
N VAL A 199 20.02 -4.42 4.73
CA VAL A 199 20.28 -5.84 4.88
C VAL A 199 19.77 -6.57 3.64
N ASP A 200 20.61 -7.34 2.96
CA ASP A 200 20.28 -7.95 1.66
C ASP A 200 19.03 -8.86 1.73
N ALA A 201 18.88 -9.64 2.81
CA ALA A 201 17.72 -10.51 2.99
C ALA A 201 16.40 -9.74 3.18
N LEU A 202 16.45 -8.56 3.82
CA LEU A 202 15.26 -7.74 4.12
C LEU A 202 14.94 -6.72 3.01
N SER A 203 15.91 -6.46 2.13
CA SER A 203 15.76 -5.59 0.95
C SER A 203 15.54 -6.36 -0.35
N PHE A 204 15.30 -7.67 -0.27
CA PHE A 204 15.12 -8.54 -1.42
C PHE A 204 16.28 -8.44 -2.43
N GLY A 205 17.51 -8.36 -1.90
CA GLY A 205 18.76 -8.27 -2.66
C GLY A 205 19.23 -6.84 -3.00
N LEU A 206 18.42 -5.81 -2.76
CA LEU A 206 18.77 -4.42 -3.08
C LEU A 206 19.73 -3.76 -2.08
N GLY A 207 20.08 -4.43 -0.96
CA GLY A 207 20.93 -3.87 0.09
C GLY A 207 22.27 -3.37 -0.40
N GLY A 208 22.90 -4.06 -1.35
CA GLY A 208 24.16 -3.61 -1.98
C GLY A 208 24.01 -2.29 -2.74
N VAL A 209 22.92 -2.12 -3.48
CA VAL A 209 22.57 -0.87 -4.18
C VAL A 209 22.33 0.24 -3.17
N ILE A 210 21.54 -0.04 -2.13
CA ILE A 210 21.15 0.94 -1.11
C ILE A 210 22.35 1.44 -0.30
N ARG A 211 23.26 0.55 0.10
CA ARG A 211 24.50 0.93 0.80
C ARG A 211 25.46 1.76 -0.08
N GLY A 212 25.33 1.65 -1.41
CA GLY A 212 26.10 2.43 -2.38
C GLY A 212 25.56 3.82 -2.68
N LEU A 213 24.39 4.19 -2.16
CA LEU A 213 23.78 5.49 -2.41
C LEU A 213 24.58 6.63 -1.78
N PHE A 214 24.69 7.75 -2.51
CA PHE A 214 25.32 8.97 -1.97
C PHE A 214 24.52 9.57 -0.80
N ARG A 215 23.18 9.46 -0.84
CA ARG A 215 22.27 9.91 0.23
C ARG A 215 21.56 8.70 0.82
N PRO A 216 21.51 8.59 2.15
CA PRO A 216 20.79 7.47 2.78
C PRO A 216 19.28 7.57 2.51
N ILE A 217 18.61 6.42 2.54
CA ILE A 217 17.15 6.37 2.51
C ILE A 217 16.61 6.91 3.84
N LEU A 218 15.72 7.88 3.78
CA LEU A 218 15.08 8.46 4.95
C LEU A 218 13.81 7.67 5.32
N GLY A 219 13.70 7.27 6.58
CA GLY A 219 12.50 6.62 7.10
C GLY A 219 11.52 7.65 7.67
N VAL A 220 10.34 7.76 7.06
CA VAL A 220 9.25 8.66 7.50
C VAL A 220 8.01 7.80 7.74
N VAL A 221 7.51 7.76 8.97
CA VAL A 221 6.32 6.95 9.31
C VAL A 221 5.11 7.52 8.59
N ASN A 222 4.29 6.64 7.99
CA ASN A 222 3.02 7.06 7.41
C ASN A 222 2.11 7.63 8.50
N GLY A 223 1.43 8.73 8.18
CA GLY A 223 0.34 9.24 9.00
C GLY A 223 -0.97 8.51 8.73
N ILE A 224 -1.95 8.77 9.58
CA ILE A 224 -3.36 8.42 9.37
C ILE A 224 -4.19 9.70 9.34
N ASP A 225 -5.34 9.65 8.69
CA ASP A 225 -6.31 10.73 8.78
C ASP A 225 -7.03 10.64 10.14
N THR A 226 -6.66 11.52 11.06
CA THR A 226 -7.23 11.57 12.41
C THR A 226 -8.63 12.16 12.47
N THR A 227 -9.18 12.63 11.35
CA THR A 227 -10.59 13.03 11.26
C THR A 227 -11.47 11.85 10.85
N ASP A 228 -10.91 10.93 10.09
CA ASP A 228 -11.58 9.70 9.66
C ASP A 228 -11.42 8.56 10.70
N TRP A 229 -10.24 8.46 11.32
CA TRP A 229 -9.92 7.49 12.38
C TRP A 229 -9.99 8.14 13.77
N ASP A 230 -11.16 8.69 14.12
CA ASP A 230 -11.43 9.26 15.45
C ASP A 230 -12.60 8.54 16.12
N PRO A 231 -12.37 7.75 17.17
CA PRO A 231 -13.43 7.01 17.84
C PRO A 231 -14.45 7.90 18.58
N ILE A 232 -14.22 9.22 18.65
CA ILE A 232 -15.20 10.18 19.18
C ILE A 232 -16.27 10.48 18.14
N THR A 233 -15.90 10.57 16.87
CA THR A 233 -16.78 11.02 15.78
C THR A 233 -17.12 9.93 14.76
N ASP A 234 -16.53 8.74 14.88
CA ASP A 234 -16.73 7.63 13.96
C ASP A 234 -18.19 7.13 14.00
N PRO A 235 -18.95 7.29 12.89
CA PRO A 235 -20.38 6.92 12.85
C PRO A 235 -20.62 5.41 12.87
N VAL A 236 -19.59 4.59 12.63
CA VAL A 236 -19.70 3.13 12.65
C VAL A 236 -19.74 2.59 14.09
N LEU A 237 -19.12 3.31 15.02
CA LEU A 237 -19.00 2.84 16.40
C LEU A 237 -20.30 3.08 17.18
N PRO A 238 -20.79 2.10 17.96
CA PRO A 238 -22.08 2.21 18.68
C PRO A 238 -22.06 3.28 19.79
N LYS A 239 -20.89 3.60 20.34
CA LYS A 239 -20.69 4.71 21.29
C LYS A 239 -19.33 5.34 21.08
N PRO A 240 -19.24 6.68 21.18
CA PRO A 240 -17.95 7.38 21.21
C PRO A 240 -17.10 6.95 22.41
N PHE A 241 -15.77 6.94 22.21
CA PHE A 241 -14.78 6.80 23.28
C PHE A 241 -13.50 7.56 22.93
N SER A 242 -12.62 7.74 23.90
CA SER A 242 -11.31 8.39 23.70
C SER A 242 -10.29 7.80 24.67
N ALA A 243 -9.02 8.20 24.52
CA ALA A 243 -7.97 7.83 25.47
C ALA A 243 -8.25 8.34 26.90
N ALA A 244 -9.03 9.43 27.07
CA ALA A 244 -9.42 9.97 28.35
C ALA A 244 -10.67 9.30 28.93
N ASP A 245 -11.55 8.75 28.10
CA ASP A 245 -12.78 8.06 28.49
C ASP A 245 -13.03 6.84 27.61
N LEU A 246 -12.72 5.66 28.15
CA LEU A 246 -12.90 4.37 27.48
C LEU A 246 -14.28 3.74 27.70
N SER A 247 -15.21 4.42 28.40
CA SER A 247 -16.52 3.84 28.77
C SER A 247 -17.35 3.41 27.56
N GLY A 248 -17.23 4.09 26.42
CA GLY A 248 -17.90 3.72 25.16
C GLY A 248 -17.37 2.44 24.51
N ARG A 249 -16.10 2.06 24.77
CA ARG A 249 -15.44 0.93 24.15
C ARG A 249 -16.13 -0.42 24.46
N SER A 250 -16.74 -0.57 25.63
CA SER A 250 -17.51 -1.76 26.00
C SER A 250 -18.69 -2.00 25.05
N ALA A 251 -19.29 -0.95 24.50
CA ALA A 251 -20.37 -1.09 23.50
C ALA A 251 -19.83 -1.60 22.14
N SER A 252 -18.64 -1.12 21.72
CA SER A 252 -17.97 -1.64 20.52
C SER A 252 -17.60 -3.12 20.67
N ARG A 253 -17.12 -3.52 21.85
CA ARG A 253 -16.85 -4.92 22.16
C ARG A 253 -18.11 -5.78 22.09
N ALA A 254 -19.18 -5.38 22.74
CA ALA A 254 -20.45 -6.11 22.71
C ALA A 254 -20.99 -6.27 21.28
N ALA A 255 -20.98 -5.19 20.50
CA ALA A 255 -21.39 -5.22 19.10
C ALA A 255 -20.49 -6.13 18.26
N LEU A 256 -19.17 -6.16 18.51
CA LEU A 256 -18.23 -7.03 17.82
C LEU A 256 -18.55 -8.52 18.06
N LEU A 257 -18.73 -8.91 19.32
CA LEU A 257 -19.07 -10.30 19.69
C LEU A 257 -20.43 -10.72 19.10
N GLU A 258 -21.43 -9.85 19.17
CA GLU A 258 -22.76 -10.09 18.60
C GLU A 258 -22.72 -10.23 17.07
N SER A 259 -22.02 -9.32 16.38
CA SER A 259 -21.95 -9.32 14.91
C SER A 259 -21.36 -10.59 14.34
N TYR A 260 -20.42 -11.22 15.05
CA TYR A 260 -19.71 -12.40 14.57
C TYR A 260 -20.07 -13.69 15.32
N GLY A 261 -20.98 -13.63 16.30
CA GLY A 261 -21.42 -14.80 17.04
C GLY A 261 -20.31 -15.48 17.87
N ILE A 262 -19.35 -14.68 18.35
CA ILE A 262 -18.20 -15.17 19.12
C ILE A 262 -18.56 -15.14 20.62
N GLU A 263 -18.17 -16.20 21.33
CA GLU A 263 -18.27 -16.26 22.79
C GLU A 263 -17.40 -15.19 23.45
N ASP A 264 -17.75 -14.81 24.67
CA ASP A 264 -16.93 -13.89 25.47
C ASP A 264 -15.56 -14.50 25.82
N GLY A 265 -14.53 -13.69 25.86
CA GLY A 265 -13.16 -14.09 26.08
C GLY A 265 -12.19 -12.95 25.78
N PHE A 266 -10.88 -13.20 25.78
CA PHE A 266 -9.89 -12.21 25.37
C PHE A 266 -9.81 -12.15 23.85
N VAL A 267 -10.28 -11.07 23.22
CA VAL A 267 -10.42 -10.94 21.77
C VAL A 267 -9.15 -10.37 21.13
N LEU A 268 -8.58 -11.15 20.23
CA LEU A 268 -7.50 -10.73 19.31
C LEU A 268 -8.07 -10.44 17.94
N GLY A 269 -7.98 -9.17 17.49
CA GLY A 269 -8.37 -8.76 16.15
C GLY A 269 -7.17 -8.70 15.20
N ASN A 270 -7.33 -9.20 13.99
CA ASN A 270 -6.37 -9.06 12.89
C ASN A 270 -7.11 -8.55 11.65
N VAL A 271 -6.64 -7.45 11.07
CA VAL A 271 -7.20 -6.85 9.85
C VAL A 271 -6.10 -6.72 8.82
N GLY A 272 -6.22 -7.39 7.69
CA GLY A 272 -5.21 -7.33 6.63
C GLY A 272 -5.23 -8.53 5.70
N ARG A 273 -4.29 -8.57 4.75
CA ARG A 273 -4.18 -9.70 3.84
C ARG A 273 -3.79 -10.98 4.57
N MET A 274 -4.46 -12.08 4.28
CA MET A 274 -4.12 -13.41 4.81
C MET A 274 -2.97 -14.00 3.99
N SER A 275 -1.74 -13.52 4.24
CA SER A 275 -0.55 -13.88 3.46
C SER A 275 0.62 -14.31 4.33
N GLY A 276 1.57 -15.03 3.72
CA GLY A 276 2.78 -15.48 4.41
C GLY A 276 3.54 -14.34 5.10
N GLN A 277 3.59 -13.14 4.49
CA GLN A 277 4.19 -11.94 5.08
C GLN A 277 3.59 -11.59 6.45
N LYS A 278 2.28 -11.78 6.62
CA LYS A 278 1.55 -11.44 7.86
C LYS A 278 1.78 -12.43 9.00
N GLY A 279 2.51 -13.52 8.75
CA GLY A 279 3.06 -14.38 9.78
C GLY A 279 2.05 -15.20 10.59
N LEU A 280 0.81 -15.36 10.11
CA LEU A 280 -0.25 -16.07 10.85
C LEU A 280 0.14 -17.50 11.24
N ARG A 281 1.02 -18.16 10.46
CA ARG A 281 1.55 -19.49 10.83
C ARG A 281 2.32 -19.54 12.16
N LEU A 282 2.77 -18.38 12.67
CA LEU A 282 3.47 -18.31 13.95
C LEU A 282 2.57 -18.68 15.14
N ILE A 283 1.26 -18.46 15.00
CA ILE A 283 0.29 -18.79 16.06
C ILE A 283 -0.30 -20.20 15.90
N GLU A 284 -0.06 -20.87 14.76
CA GLU A 284 -0.71 -22.15 14.41
C GLU A 284 -0.44 -23.23 15.47
N TYR A 285 0.78 -23.26 16.02
CA TYR A 285 1.17 -24.29 17.00
C TYR A 285 0.43 -24.16 18.34
N ASP A 286 0.20 -22.93 18.78
CA ASP A 286 -0.39 -22.66 20.11
C ASP A 286 -1.89 -22.31 20.03
N LEU A 287 -2.47 -22.27 18.82
CA LEU A 287 -3.82 -21.78 18.58
C LEU A 287 -4.89 -22.48 19.43
N ASP A 288 -4.89 -23.82 19.42
CA ASP A 288 -5.88 -24.61 20.14
C ASP A 288 -5.73 -24.41 21.67
N THR A 289 -4.50 -24.30 22.17
CA THR A 289 -4.22 -23.99 23.59
C THR A 289 -4.73 -22.59 23.96
N LEU A 290 -4.49 -21.60 23.11
CA LEU A 290 -4.98 -20.22 23.34
C LEU A 290 -6.52 -20.15 23.37
N VAL A 291 -7.18 -20.90 22.49
CA VAL A 291 -8.65 -21.00 22.50
C VAL A 291 -9.16 -21.63 23.79
N ASP A 292 -8.53 -22.71 24.26
CA ASP A 292 -8.88 -23.39 25.53
C ASP A 292 -8.65 -22.47 26.74
N GLU A 293 -7.67 -21.58 26.68
CA GLU A 293 -7.39 -20.55 27.70
C GLU A 293 -8.35 -19.34 27.61
N GLY A 294 -9.31 -19.32 26.68
CA GLY A 294 -10.32 -18.28 26.57
C GLY A 294 -9.97 -17.15 25.60
N VAL A 295 -8.95 -17.33 24.75
CA VAL A 295 -8.67 -16.36 23.66
C VAL A 295 -9.65 -16.56 22.52
N ARG A 296 -10.07 -15.47 21.91
CA ARG A 296 -10.96 -15.42 20.75
C ARG A 296 -10.27 -14.68 19.62
N PHE A 297 -10.50 -15.09 18.37
CA PHE A 297 -9.82 -14.52 17.21
C PHE A 297 -10.79 -14.03 16.17
N ILE A 298 -10.54 -12.83 15.66
CA ILE A 298 -11.23 -12.29 14.49
C ILE A 298 -10.19 -11.97 13.43
N PHE A 299 -10.22 -12.73 12.34
CA PHE A 299 -9.41 -12.51 11.15
C PHE A 299 -10.27 -11.86 10.07
N MET A 300 -9.93 -10.64 9.68
CA MET A 300 -10.65 -9.90 8.65
C MET A 300 -9.73 -9.59 7.47
N GLY A 301 -9.99 -10.19 6.33
CA GLY A 301 -9.22 -10.02 5.10
C GLY A 301 -9.30 -11.25 4.23
N SER A 302 -8.46 -11.29 3.18
CA SER A 302 -8.34 -12.45 2.30
C SER A 302 -6.93 -12.59 1.75
N GLY A 303 -6.58 -13.80 1.30
CA GLY A 303 -5.28 -14.09 0.70
C GLY A 303 -4.99 -15.59 0.54
N ASP A 304 -3.72 -15.89 0.29
CA ASP A 304 -3.24 -17.26 0.06
C ASP A 304 -3.33 -18.16 1.32
N LEU A 305 -3.51 -17.59 2.50
CA LEU A 305 -3.71 -18.33 3.75
C LEU A 305 -5.19 -18.49 4.13
N ASP A 306 -6.15 -18.07 3.31
CA ASP A 306 -7.58 -18.25 3.59
C ASP A 306 -7.92 -19.72 3.95
N PRO A 307 -7.47 -20.76 3.21
CA PRO A 307 -7.79 -22.13 3.57
C PRO A 307 -7.25 -22.56 4.94
N LEU A 308 -6.14 -21.98 5.39
CA LEU A 308 -5.58 -22.24 6.70
C LEU A 308 -6.47 -21.62 7.79
N VAL A 309 -6.81 -20.34 7.63
CA VAL A 309 -7.62 -19.59 8.62
C VAL A 309 -9.04 -20.14 8.70
N ASP A 310 -9.62 -20.52 7.55
CA ASP A 310 -10.92 -21.20 7.49
C ASP A 310 -10.89 -22.52 8.28
N SER A 311 -9.82 -23.31 8.14
CA SER A 311 -9.67 -24.55 8.90
C SER A 311 -9.62 -24.35 10.43
N TRP A 312 -9.12 -23.20 10.88
CA TRP A 312 -9.14 -22.83 12.30
C TRP A 312 -10.55 -22.44 12.76
N ALA A 313 -11.26 -21.66 11.95
CA ALA A 313 -12.64 -21.27 12.23
C ALA A 313 -13.57 -22.48 12.26
N ASP A 314 -13.42 -23.42 11.34
CA ASP A 314 -14.20 -24.67 11.30
C ASP A 314 -13.96 -25.54 12.54
N ARG A 315 -12.74 -25.58 13.11
CA ARG A 315 -12.43 -26.31 14.35
C ARG A 315 -12.98 -25.62 15.60
N HIS A 316 -13.06 -24.29 15.58
CA HIS A 316 -13.42 -23.49 16.75
C HIS A 316 -14.47 -22.43 16.41
N PRO A 317 -15.69 -22.81 15.95
CA PRO A 317 -16.66 -21.88 15.34
C PRO A 317 -17.24 -20.83 16.31
N SER A 318 -17.13 -21.02 17.64
CA SER A 318 -17.54 -20.01 18.63
C SER A 318 -16.37 -19.14 19.13
N ALA A 319 -15.15 -19.45 18.72
CA ALA A 319 -13.94 -18.80 19.19
C ALA A 319 -13.13 -18.11 18.10
N ILE A 320 -13.22 -18.57 16.86
CA ILE A 320 -12.46 -18.07 15.72
C ILE A 320 -13.41 -17.73 14.57
N VAL A 321 -13.26 -16.53 14.03
CA VAL A 321 -14.00 -16.09 12.84
C VAL A 321 -13.03 -15.59 11.78
N HIS A 322 -13.26 -16.00 10.53
CA HIS A 322 -12.63 -15.47 9.34
C HIS A 322 -13.66 -14.85 8.42
N VAL A 323 -13.47 -13.59 8.04
CA VAL A 323 -14.36 -12.83 7.16
C VAL A 323 -13.59 -12.02 6.15
N PRO A 324 -14.15 -11.80 4.94
CA PRO A 324 -13.56 -10.88 3.98
C PRO A 324 -13.38 -9.48 4.56
N PHE A 325 -12.44 -8.71 3.97
CA PHE A 325 -12.25 -7.32 4.38
C PHE A 325 -13.49 -6.47 4.08
N ASP A 326 -13.94 -5.77 5.11
CA ASP A 326 -14.96 -4.73 5.03
C ASP A 326 -14.48 -3.52 5.83
N GLU A 327 -14.40 -2.36 5.20
CA GLU A 327 -13.80 -1.17 5.85
C GLU A 327 -14.60 -0.68 7.06
N PRO A 328 -15.93 -0.49 6.98
CA PRO A 328 -16.72 -0.16 8.15
C PRO A 328 -16.58 -1.19 9.28
N ALA A 329 -16.69 -2.48 8.96
CA ALA A 329 -16.57 -3.54 9.96
C ALA A 329 -15.15 -3.61 10.57
N SER A 330 -14.10 -3.25 9.82
CA SER A 330 -12.74 -3.21 10.36
C SER A 330 -12.59 -2.21 11.51
N ARG A 331 -13.29 -1.09 11.47
CA ARG A 331 -13.32 -0.09 12.56
C ARG A 331 -13.86 -0.70 13.85
N LEU A 332 -14.87 -1.54 13.75
CA LEU A 332 -15.41 -2.27 14.89
C LEU A 332 -14.42 -3.30 15.43
N VAL A 333 -13.67 -3.98 14.56
CA VAL A 333 -12.59 -4.90 14.98
C VAL A 333 -11.52 -4.16 15.76
N PHE A 334 -11.03 -3.01 15.28
CA PHE A 334 -10.05 -2.19 16.00
C PHE A 334 -10.57 -1.68 17.34
N ALA A 335 -11.83 -1.19 17.37
CA ALA A 335 -12.43 -0.61 18.56
C ALA A 335 -12.86 -1.65 19.61
N GLY A 336 -13.29 -2.84 19.18
CA GLY A 336 -13.90 -3.86 20.06
C GLY A 336 -12.93 -4.94 20.55
N SER A 337 -11.81 -5.17 19.87
CA SER A 337 -10.82 -6.18 20.28
C SER A 337 -10.02 -5.73 21.52
N ASP A 338 -9.60 -6.69 22.36
CA ASP A 338 -8.77 -6.40 23.53
C ASP A 338 -7.31 -6.13 23.15
N ALA A 339 -6.84 -6.76 22.07
CA ALA A 339 -5.54 -6.48 21.48
C ALA A 339 -5.58 -6.69 19.95
N TYR A 340 -4.66 -6.01 19.25
CA TYR A 340 -4.46 -6.18 17.83
C TYR A 340 -3.34 -7.17 17.56
N LEU A 341 -3.65 -8.24 16.83
CA LEU A 341 -2.71 -9.32 16.50
C LEU A 341 -1.97 -8.98 15.20
N MET A 342 -0.66 -8.80 15.27
CA MET A 342 0.17 -8.45 14.12
C MET A 342 1.50 -9.24 14.14
N PRO A 343 1.47 -10.55 13.84
CA PRO A 343 2.65 -11.42 13.91
C PRO A 343 3.51 -11.35 12.64
N SER A 344 3.46 -10.24 11.89
CA SER A 344 4.11 -10.08 10.61
C SER A 344 5.60 -10.42 10.64
N GLN A 345 6.09 -11.18 9.66
CA GLN A 345 7.51 -11.50 9.51
C GLN A 345 8.33 -10.24 9.18
N PHE A 346 7.76 -9.36 8.40
CA PHE A 346 8.27 -8.01 8.17
C PHE A 346 7.10 -7.06 7.89
N GLU A 347 7.24 -5.82 8.34
CA GLU A 347 6.20 -4.81 8.18
C GLU A 347 6.86 -3.44 7.98
N PRO A 348 6.87 -2.91 6.75
CA PRO A 348 7.53 -1.63 6.46
C PRO A 348 7.04 -0.47 7.31
N CYS A 349 5.72 -0.35 7.52
CA CYS A 349 5.09 0.64 8.38
C CYS A 349 4.07 0.01 9.33
N GLY A 350 3.07 -0.69 8.76
CA GLY A 350 1.99 -1.31 9.54
C GLY A 350 0.93 -0.30 9.98
N LEU A 351 0.11 0.18 9.04
CA LEU A 351 -0.99 1.11 9.36
C LEU A 351 -1.94 0.56 10.43
N GLY A 352 -2.23 -0.75 10.40
CA GLY A 352 -3.11 -1.39 11.37
C GLY A 352 -2.68 -1.24 12.85
N GLN A 353 -1.40 -1.02 13.13
CA GLN A 353 -0.93 -0.75 14.50
C GLN A 353 -0.99 0.75 14.85
N ILE A 354 -1.30 1.61 13.90
CA ILE A 354 -1.40 3.06 14.10
C ILE A 354 -2.87 3.45 14.30
N TYR A 355 -3.81 2.73 13.66
CA TYR A 355 -5.25 2.88 13.88
C TYR A 355 -5.63 2.52 15.33
#